data_f8c72aa754a4da33c595a02b33ae6382
#
_entry.id   f8c72aa754a4da33c595a02b33ae6382
#
_cell.length_a   1.000
_cell.length_b   1.000
_cell.length_c   1.000
_cell.angle_alpha   90.00
_cell.angle_beta   90.00
_cell.angle_gamma   90.00
#
_symmetry.space_group_name_H-M   'P 1'
#
loop_
_entity.id
_entity.type
_entity.pdbx_description
1 polymer ?
#
loop_
_entity_poly.entity_id
_entity_poly.type
_entity_poly.pdbx_seq_one_letter_code
_entity_poly.pdbx_strand_id
1 'polypeptide(L)'
;MKTRTNLFNRLQRNFLKWLTGGVFILGYISSVSAQAELDPVELLSDFVGVDTVNPPGNEANAVAFYAQYLDQLGIAYETGESAPGRGNLWARLKGGAAPGLMLLQHTDVVPGDPRYWLSDPLQAEIREGYLYGRGVVDMKGTGIAQFLAFVAIAQSGVALNRDLVFMASADEEAGGFFGVDWVIKNHPEAFDGVGYLLNEGGSGLLQEGEKVFAIEVTQKVPVWLKIAAEGEPGHGSYPRTESSVTKLLKALNQLQSTPFPIRVIPPVDRYFKGLAAGLSGQQMIDYQDIAVAVQRPDFVRALHSSHPALHALLRDTCSITMLKGSSKINVVPPVAEAEVDCRMLPDRAASAFVEDFKARVAGEGLTVDLTMAFSPAISDASSSLIESIQ
;
A
#
# COMPACT_ATOMS: atom_id res chain seq x y z
N MET A 1 87.94 -39.72 -5.66
CA MET A 1 86.68 -39.83 -6.41
C MET A 1 85.99 -41.15 -6.07
N LYS A 2 85.31 -41.26 -4.98
CA LYS A 2 84.39 -42.38 -4.57
C LYS A 2 83.94 -42.11 -3.16
N THR A 3 82.99 -41.22 -2.87
CA THR A 3 82.25 -41.10 -1.59
C THR A 3 81.14 -40.06 -1.59
N ARG A 4 80.42 -39.88 -2.72
CA ARG A 4 79.23 -38.98 -2.72
C ARG A 4 77.92 -39.62 -3.23
N THR A 5 77.93 -40.92 -3.54
CA THR A 5 76.76 -41.59 -4.14
C THR A 5 75.91 -42.40 -3.15
N ASN A 6 76.36 -42.55 -1.88
CA ASN A 6 75.64 -43.39 -0.94
C ASN A 6 74.71 -42.62 0.04
N LEU A 7 74.72 -41.30 0.03
CA LEU A 7 73.85 -40.52 0.94
C LEU A 7 72.48 -40.22 0.32
N PHE A 8 72.45 -40.12 -1.01
CA PHE A 8 71.20 -39.78 -1.74
C PHE A 8 70.21 -40.96 -1.81
N ASN A 9 70.75 -42.22 -1.86
CA ASN A 9 69.86 -43.39 -1.91
C ASN A 9 69.34 -43.83 -0.57
N ARG A 10 69.87 -43.30 0.55
CA ARG A 10 69.34 -43.59 1.89
C ARG A 10 68.19 -42.62 2.30
N LEU A 11 68.15 -41.45 1.78
CA LEU A 11 67.10 -40.49 2.02
C LEU A 11 65.83 -40.77 1.17
N GLN A 12 65.97 -41.32 -0.01
CA GLN A 12 64.82 -41.72 -0.81
C GLN A 12 64.10 -42.98 -0.30
N ARG A 13 64.76 -43.88 0.41
CA ARG A 13 64.16 -45.10 0.96
C ARG A 13 63.36 -44.84 2.25
N ASN A 14 63.65 -43.77 2.98
CA ASN A 14 62.91 -43.42 4.19
C ASN A 14 61.72 -42.50 3.93
N PHE A 15 61.63 -41.84 2.74
CA PHE A 15 60.51 -41.02 2.38
C PHE A 15 59.32 -41.83 1.83
N LEU A 16 59.59 -43.10 1.38
CA LEU A 16 58.51 -43.93 0.81
C LEU A 16 57.83 -44.85 1.86
N LYS A 17 58.22 -44.78 3.13
CA LYS A 17 57.59 -45.56 4.20
C LYS A 17 56.65 -44.75 5.10
N TRP A 18 56.46 -43.46 4.86
CA TRP A 18 55.53 -42.57 5.60
C TRP A 18 54.27 -42.25 4.85
N LEU A 19 54.02 -42.81 3.65
CA LEU A 19 52.88 -42.54 2.81
C LEU A 19 51.75 -43.59 2.86
N THR A 20 51.79 -44.54 3.83
CA THR A 20 50.74 -45.57 3.96
C THR A 20 50.03 -45.58 5.32
N GLY A 21 49.80 -44.42 5.93
CA GLY A 21 49.12 -44.33 7.23
C GLY A 21 48.44 -43.00 7.52
N GLY A 22 48.35 -42.15 6.53
CA GLY A 22 47.65 -40.87 6.69
C GLY A 22 46.20 -40.98 6.22
N VAL A 23 45.26 -41.06 7.17
CA VAL A 23 43.84 -40.76 6.91
C VAL A 23 43.81 -39.30 6.47
N PHE A 24 43.62 -39.04 5.18
CA PHE A 24 43.27 -37.72 4.66
C PHE A 24 41.85 -37.40 5.17
N ILE A 25 41.74 -36.75 6.32
CA ILE A 25 40.54 -35.95 6.63
C ILE A 25 40.56 -34.79 5.65
N LEU A 26 39.89 -34.95 4.51
CA LEU A 26 39.45 -33.85 3.69
C LEU A 26 38.46 -33.07 4.55
N GLY A 27 38.97 -32.11 5.30
CA GLY A 27 38.13 -31.07 5.86
C GLY A 27 37.45 -30.35 4.68
N TYR A 28 36.16 -30.61 4.50
CA TYR A 28 35.31 -29.70 3.75
C TYR A 28 35.36 -28.38 4.54
N ILE A 29 36.26 -27.49 4.14
CA ILE A 29 36.13 -26.07 4.44
C ILE A 29 34.99 -25.66 3.54
N SER A 30 33.77 -25.78 4.06
CA SER A 30 32.65 -25.02 3.50
C SER A 30 33.08 -23.56 3.62
N SER A 31 33.53 -22.98 2.52
CA SER A 31 33.62 -21.54 2.39
C SER A 31 32.19 -21.06 2.58
N VAL A 32 31.83 -20.66 3.79
CA VAL A 32 30.73 -19.78 4.04
C VAL A 32 31.15 -18.52 3.29
N SER A 33 30.73 -18.42 2.04
CA SER A 33 30.76 -17.17 1.31
C SER A 33 30.00 -16.19 2.19
N ALA A 34 30.68 -15.19 2.73
CA ALA A 34 30.00 -14.06 3.36
C ALA A 34 29.13 -13.48 2.25
N GLN A 35 27.86 -13.79 2.31
CA GLN A 35 26.89 -13.22 1.39
C GLN A 35 26.89 -11.73 1.69
N ALA A 36 27.11 -10.90 0.66
CA ALA A 36 27.13 -9.46 0.83
C ALA A 36 25.79 -9.04 1.46
N GLU A 37 25.87 -8.35 2.59
CA GLU A 37 24.71 -7.76 3.24
C GLU A 37 24.12 -6.74 2.26
N LEU A 38 22.82 -6.88 1.95
CA LEU A 38 22.13 -5.95 1.05
C LEU A 38 22.01 -4.60 1.76
N ASP A 39 22.57 -3.54 1.17
CA ASP A 39 22.45 -2.18 1.70
C ASP A 39 21.02 -1.66 1.45
N PRO A 40 20.26 -1.28 2.49
CA PRO A 40 18.87 -0.84 2.33
C PRO A 40 18.73 0.42 1.47
N VAL A 41 19.69 1.35 1.57
CA VAL A 41 19.63 2.63 0.87
C VAL A 41 19.96 2.44 -0.61
N GLU A 42 20.98 1.63 -0.91
CA GLU A 42 21.35 1.27 -2.27
C GLU A 42 20.21 0.50 -2.95
N LEU A 43 19.65 -0.53 -2.27
CA LEU A 43 18.56 -1.34 -2.79
C LEU A 43 17.30 -0.51 -3.08
N LEU A 44 16.94 0.41 -2.17
CA LEU A 44 15.82 1.32 -2.39
C LEU A 44 16.11 2.30 -3.53
N SER A 45 17.33 2.83 -3.61
CA SER A 45 17.72 3.75 -4.69
C SER A 45 17.61 3.09 -6.05
N ASP A 46 18.07 1.85 -6.17
CA ASP A 46 17.96 1.06 -7.40
C ASP A 46 16.50 0.77 -7.74
N PHE A 47 15.68 0.42 -6.73
CA PHE A 47 14.26 0.13 -6.96
C PHE A 47 13.46 1.39 -7.35
N VAL A 48 13.80 2.57 -6.87
CA VAL A 48 13.19 3.83 -7.33
C VAL A 48 13.44 4.04 -8.82
N GLY A 49 14.63 3.65 -9.32
CA GLY A 49 14.98 3.69 -10.73
C GLY A 49 14.24 2.71 -11.63
N VAL A 50 13.57 1.71 -11.06
CA VAL A 50 12.73 0.77 -11.80
C VAL A 50 11.42 1.45 -12.18
N ASP A 51 11.19 1.69 -13.48
CA ASP A 51 9.96 2.31 -13.97
C ASP A 51 8.77 1.36 -13.84
N THR A 52 7.85 1.71 -12.94
CA THR A 52 6.59 1.03 -12.69
C THR A 52 5.44 2.04 -12.62
N VAL A 53 5.54 3.14 -13.37
CA VAL A 53 4.50 4.18 -13.40
C VAL A 53 3.18 3.62 -13.92
N ASN A 54 2.10 3.83 -13.18
CA ASN A 54 0.76 3.39 -13.52
C ASN A 54 -0.19 4.61 -13.68
N PRO A 55 -0.83 4.81 -14.83
CA PRO A 55 -0.74 4.04 -16.07
C PRO A 55 0.57 4.29 -16.86
N PRO A 56 1.02 3.34 -17.75
CA PRO A 56 0.33 2.10 -18.13
C PRO A 56 0.52 0.94 -17.16
N GLY A 57 1.48 1.03 -16.21
CA GLY A 57 1.96 -0.05 -15.37
C GLY A 57 3.01 -0.90 -16.11
N ASN A 58 4.16 -1.12 -15.46
CA ASN A 58 5.27 -1.92 -15.99
C ASN A 58 5.86 -2.77 -14.86
N GLU A 59 5.01 -3.34 -14.04
CA GLU A 59 5.41 -4.04 -12.80
C GLU A 59 6.19 -5.32 -13.09
N ALA A 60 6.19 -5.83 -14.33
CA ALA A 60 7.12 -6.86 -14.76
C ALA A 60 8.60 -6.44 -14.55
N ASN A 61 8.92 -5.15 -14.56
CA ASN A 61 10.24 -4.64 -14.22
C ASN A 61 10.55 -4.82 -12.72
N ALA A 62 9.56 -4.64 -11.86
CA ALA A 62 9.68 -4.89 -10.41
C ALA A 62 9.82 -6.39 -10.13
N VAL A 63 9.09 -7.25 -10.86
CA VAL A 63 9.26 -8.71 -10.79
C VAL A 63 10.71 -9.07 -11.14
N ALA A 64 11.26 -8.55 -12.23
CA ALA A 64 12.65 -8.79 -12.62
C ALA A 64 13.65 -8.29 -11.56
N PHE A 65 13.37 -7.14 -10.95
CA PHE A 65 14.18 -6.58 -9.86
C PHE A 65 14.24 -7.53 -8.65
N TYR A 66 13.12 -8.01 -8.14
CA TYR A 66 13.13 -8.93 -7.00
C TYR A 66 13.65 -10.32 -7.35
N ALA A 67 13.30 -10.83 -8.55
CA ALA A 67 13.72 -12.14 -9.02
C ALA A 67 15.26 -12.28 -9.03
N GLN A 68 16.00 -11.27 -9.48
CA GLN A 68 17.47 -11.32 -9.51
C GLN A 68 18.08 -11.55 -8.12
N TYR A 69 17.51 -10.93 -7.07
CA TYR A 69 17.99 -11.11 -5.69
C TYR A 69 17.58 -12.48 -5.12
N LEU A 70 16.34 -12.91 -5.37
CA LEU A 70 15.85 -14.22 -4.93
C LEU A 70 16.63 -15.35 -5.58
N ASP A 71 16.97 -15.24 -6.87
CA ASP A 71 17.84 -16.19 -7.59
C ASP A 71 19.25 -16.26 -6.99
N GLN A 72 19.87 -15.09 -6.74
CA GLN A 72 21.20 -15.02 -6.11
C GLN A 72 21.23 -15.65 -4.70
N LEU A 73 20.12 -15.54 -3.98
CA LEU A 73 19.96 -16.05 -2.63
C LEU A 73 19.48 -17.51 -2.60
N GLY A 74 19.12 -18.08 -3.75
CA GLY A 74 18.57 -19.43 -3.86
C GLY A 74 17.20 -19.59 -3.21
N ILE A 75 16.42 -18.52 -3.12
CA ILE A 75 15.06 -18.51 -2.55
C ILE A 75 14.05 -18.75 -3.69
N ALA A 76 13.24 -19.80 -3.55
CA ALA A 76 12.21 -20.11 -4.53
C ALA A 76 11.08 -19.07 -4.51
N TYR A 77 10.58 -18.72 -5.69
CA TYR A 77 9.46 -17.80 -5.89
C TYR A 77 8.62 -18.23 -7.08
N GLU A 78 7.43 -17.68 -7.17
CA GLU A 78 6.50 -17.84 -8.29
C GLU A 78 6.14 -16.45 -8.83
N THR A 79 5.75 -16.40 -10.10
CA THR A 79 5.35 -15.17 -10.76
C THR A 79 4.07 -15.39 -11.57
N GLY A 80 3.30 -14.31 -11.73
CA GLY A 80 2.14 -14.29 -12.61
C GLY A 80 2.02 -12.95 -13.32
N GLU A 81 1.75 -12.97 -14.62
CA GLU A 81 1.52 -11.77 -15.42
C GLU A 81 0.04 -11.69 -15.79
N SER A 82 -0.66 -10.72 -15.23
CA SER A 82 -2.12 -10.57 -15.39
C SER A 82 -2.52 -9.96 -16.74
N ALA A 83 -1.63 -9.15 -17.31
CA ALA A 83 -1.68 -8.55 -18.64
C ALA A 83 -0.25 -8.16 -19.05
N PRO A 84 0.04 -7.86 -20.33
CA PRO A 84 1.38 -7.48 -20.76
C PRO A 84 1.97 -6.36 -19.89
N GLY A 85 3.11 -6.65 -19.23
CA GLY A 85 3.80 -5.74 -18.31
C GLY A 85 3.26 -5.70 -16.88
N ARG A 86 2.11 -6.32 -16.56
CA ARG A 86 1.46 -6.30 -15.25
C ARG A 86 1.88 -7.52 -14.42
N GLY A 87 3.13 -7.51 -13.95
CA GLY A 87 3.74 -8.65 -13.26
C GLY A 87 3.49 -8.66 -11.75
N ASN A 88 3.29 -9.85 -11.21
CA ASN A 88 3.17 -10.13 -9.78
C ASN A 88 4.20 -11.21 -9.39
N LEU A 89 4.72 -11.16 -8.16
CA LEU A 89 5.68 -12.13 -7.64
C LEU A 89 5.33 -12.48 -6.20
N TRP A 90 5.45 -13.77 -5.83
CA TRP A 90 5.35 -14.21 -4.44
C TRP A 90 6.38 -15.29 -4.12
N ALA A 91 6.95 -15.20 -2.92
CA ALA A 91 7.92 -16.15 -2.39
C ALA A 91 7.46 -16.64 -1.01
N ARG A 92 7.63 -17.93 -0.71
CA ARG A 92 7.14 -18.53 0.53
C ARG A 92 8.25 -19.28 1.25
N LEU A 93 8.49 -18.90 2.49
CA LEU A 93 9.27 -19.68 3.45
C LEU A 93 8.33 -20.59 4.23
N LYS A 94 8.51 -21.90 4.09
CA LYS A 94 7.69 -22.87 4.80
C LYS A 94 8.01 -22.89 6.30
N GLY A 95 6.95 -22.97 7.11
CA GLY A 95 7.03 -23.05 8.56
C GLY A 95 6.09 -24.09 9.15
N GLY A 96 5.78 -23.94 10.44
CA GLY A 96 4.86 -24.81 11.17
C GLY A 96 3.38 -24.53 10.85
N ALA A 97 2.50 -25.13 11.66
CA ALA A 97 1.05 -25.15 11.41
C ALA A 97 0.31 -23.88 11.87
N ALA A 98 0.97 -22.90 12.47
CA ALA A 98 0.32 -21.66 12.85
C ALA A 98 -0.08 -20.85 11.60
N PRO A 99 -1.14 -20.01 11.68
CA PRO A 99 -1.55 -19.16 10.55
C PRO A 99 -0.40 -18.32 10.01
N GLY A 100 -0.16 -18.39 8.71
CA GLY A 100 0.95 -17.73 8.03
C GLY A 100 0.85 -16.20 8.08
N LEU A 101 2.01 -15.55 7.90
CA LEU A 101 2.13 -14.10 7.75
C LEU A 101 2.51 -13.77 6.31
N MET A 102 1.78 -12.87 5.68
CA MET A 102 2.12 -12.30 4.38
C MET A 102 2.63 -10.86 4.56
N LEU A 103 3.76 -10.57 3.95
CA LEU A 103 4.29 -9.22 3.72
C LEU A 103 3.89 -8.84 2.30
N LEU A 104 2.90 -7.97 2.19
CA LEU A 104 2.35 -7.53 0.91
C LEU A 104 2.81 -6.12 0.61
N GLN A 105 3.28 -5.90 -0.60
CA GLN A 105 3.52 -4.58 -1.14
C GLN A 105 2.95 -4.45 -2.54
N HIS A 106 2.58 -3.22 -2.94
CA HIS A 106 2.44 -2.89 -4.35
C HIS A 106 3.74 -2.35 -4.92
N THR A 107 3.91 -2.49 -6.22
CA THR A 107 5.14 -2.11 -6.91
C THR A 107 4.96 -0.97 -7.89
N ASP A 108 3.71 -0.70 -8.29
CA ASP A 108 3.38 0.45 -9.13
C ASP A 108 3.46 1.77 -8.35
N VAL A 109 3.59 2.85 -9.09
CA VAL A 109 3.66 4.21 -8.56
C VAL A 109 2.87 5.16 -9.46
N VAL A 110 2.25 6.19 -8.87
CA VAL A 110 1.59 7.24 -9.65
C VAL A 110 2.59 8.07 -10.46
N PRO A 111 2.18 8.68 -11.60
CA PRO A 111 3.05 9.55 -12.38
C PRO A 111 3.61 10.72 -11.55
N GLY A 112 4.85 11.11 -11.83
CA GLY A 112 5.45 12.34 -11.32
C GLY A 112 5.57 13.37 -12.45
N ASP A 113 4.98 14.55 -12.31
CA ASP A 113 5.19 15.64 -13.27
C ASP A 113 6.54 16.32 -12.98
N PRO A 114 7.56 16.18 -13.85
CA PRO A 114 8.90 16.72 -13.60
C PRO A 114 8.93 18.23 -13.32
N ARG A 115 7.90 18.97 -13.74
CA ARG A 115 7.81 20.43 -13.48
C ARG A 115 7.69 20.78 -12.00
N TYR A 116 7.28 19.83 -11.16
CA TYR A 116 7.11 20.01 -9.72
C TYR A 116 8.17 19.29 -8.89
N TRP A 117 9.18 18.68 -9.54
CA TRP A 117 10.26 17.97 -8.90
C TRP A 117 11.58 18.72 -9.05
N LEU A 118 12.45 18.64 -8.04
CA LEU A 118 13.80 19.21 -8.10
C LEU A 118 14.80 18.31 -8.81
N SER A 119 14.48 17.02 -8.94
CA SER A 119 15.25 15.98 -9.64
C SER A 119 14.27 15.10 -10.43
N ASP A 120 14.79 14.18 -11.25
CA ASP A 120 13.95 13.20 -11.94
C ASP A 120 13.21 12.32 -10.91
N PRO A 121 11.86 12.22 -10.96
CA PRO A 121 11.09 11.39 -10.03
C PRO A 121 11.51 9.92 -9.98
N LEU A 122 12.02 9.38 -11.08
CA LEU A 122 12.49 7.98 -11.19
C LEU A 122 14.01 7.83 -10.97
N GLN A 123 14.67 8.85 -10.45
CA GLN A 123 16.05 8.77 -10.00
C GLN A 123 16.14 9.10 -8.52
N ALA A 124 16.59 8.12 -7.73
CA ALA A 124 16.80 8.36 -6.31
C ALA A 124 17.87 9.42 -6.08
N GLU A 125 17.54 10.46 -5.34
CA GLU A 125 18.48 11.49 -4.90
C GLU A 125 18.60 11.49 -3.39
N ILE A 126 19.82 11.38 -2.87
CA ILE A 126 20.09 11.55 -1.44
C ILE A 126 20.54 12.98 -1.19
N ARG A 127 19.75 13.73 -0.44
CA ARG A 127 20.03 15.12 -0.09
C ARG A 127 19.73 15.37 1.39
N GLU A 128 20.69 15.94 2.10
CA GLU A 128 20.57 16.27 3.53
C GLU A 128 20.13 15.09 4.42
N GLY A 129 20.52 13.85 4.04
CA GLY A 129 20.18 12.64 4.78
C GLY A 129 18.80 12.04 4.46
N TYR A 130 18.09 12.59 3.48
CA TYR A 130 16.80 12.09 2.99
C TYR A 130 16.95 11.54 1.57
N LEU A 131 16.25 10.44 1.29
CA LEU A 131 16.14 9.88 -0.05
C LEU A 131 14.87 10.39 -0.72
N TYR A 132 15.02 11.02 -1.88
CA TYR A 132 13.93 11.57 -2.68
C TYR A 132 13.73 10.75 -3.94
N GLY A 133 12.49 10.48 -4.31
CA GLY A 133 12.10 9.78 -5.51
C GLY A 133 10.63 9.38 -5.48
N ARG A 134 10.00 9.13 -6.64
CA ARG A 134 8.63 8.64 -6.72
C ARG A 134 8.58 7.22 -6.16
N GLY A 135 7.61 6.95 -5.26
CA GLY A 135 7.45 5.66 -4.62
C GLY A 135 8.32 5.43 -3.38
N VAL A 136 9.22 6.36 -3.01
CA VAL A 136 10.06 6.20 -1.79
C VAL A 136 9.21 5.98 -0.54
N VAL A 137 8.10 6.70 -0.41
CA VAL A 137 7.17 6.58 0.73
C VAL A 137 6.03 5.62 0.39
N ASP A 138 5.48 5.72 -0.80
CA ASP A 138 4.31 4.99 -1.29
C ASP A 138 4.70 4.16 -2.53
N MET A 139 4.92 2.79 -2.38
CA MET A 139 5.33 2.18 -1.10
C MET A 139 6.66 1.42 -1.24
N LYS A 140 7.52 1.75 -2.24
CA LYS A 140 8.79 1.05 -2.49
C LYS A 140 9.68 0.98 -1.25
N GLY A 141 9.69 2.03 -0.41
CA GLY A 141 10.47 2.04 0.84
C GLY A 141 10.01 0.97 1.84
N THR A 142 8.71 0.90 2.10
CA THR A 142 8.13 -0.16 2.93
C THR A 142 8.35 -1.53 2.29
N GLY A 143 8.20 -1.63 0.97
CA GLY A 143 8.43 -2.85 0.21
C GLY A 143 9.85 -3.39 0.34
N ILE A 144 10.87 -2.53 0.26
CA ILE A 144 12.27 -2.92 0.48
C ILE A 144 12.50 -3.34 1.93
N ALA A 145 11.90 -2.65 2.92
CA ALA A 145 12.00 -3.07 4.32
C ALA A 145 11.38 -4.45 4.55
N GLN A 146 10.23 -4.74 3.96
CA GLN A 146 9.58 -6.06 3.99
C GLN A 146 10.44 -7.13 3.31
N PHE A 147 11.01 -6.82 2.14
CA PHE A 147 11.87 -7.73 1.41
C PHE A 147 13.14 -8.08 2.20
N LEU A 148 13.81 -7.08 2.77
CA LEU A 148 15.01 -7.29 3.60
C LEU A 148 14.70 -8.12 4.85
N ALA A 149 13.55 -7.89 5.49
CA ALA A 149 13.11 -8.70 6.62
C ALA A 149 12.86 -10.16 6.19
N PHE A 150 12.21 -10.38 5.06
CA PHE A 150 11.97 -11.70 4.49
C PHE A 150 13.30 -12.43 4.19
N VAL A 151 14.24 -11.76 3.53
CA VAL A 151 15.57 -12.31 3.21
C VAL A 151 16.36 -12.62 4.48
N ALA A 152 16.38 -11.72 5.45
CA ALA A 152 17.09 -11.94 6.72
C ALA A 152 16.57 -13.19 7.45
N ILE A 153 15.26 -13.38 7.46
CA ILE A 153 14.63 -14.57 8.05
C ILE A 153 14.99 -15.82 7.25
N ALA A 154 14.95 -15.77 5.92
CA ALA A 154 15.35 -16.90 5.07
C ALA A 154 16.81 -17.34 5.33
N GLN A 155 17.72 -16.37 5.48
CA GLN A 155 19.14 -16.63 5.71
C GLN A 155 19.46 -17.05 7.14
N SER A 156 18.62 -16.70 8.12
CA SER A 156 18.86 -16.99 9.54
C SER A 156 18.89 -18.49 9.88
N GLY A 157 18.24 -19.32 9.05
CA GLY A 157 18.06 -20.75 9.29
C GLY A 157 17.16 -21.07 10.49
N VAL A 158 16.47 -20.08 11.05
CA VAL A 158 15.55 -20.28 12.18
C VAL A 158 14.33 -21.08 11.72
N ALA A 159 13.95 -22.08 12.52
CA ALA A 159 12.72 -22.83 12.28
C ALA A 159 11.49 -21.93 12.54
N LEU A 160 10.67 -21.76 11.53
CA LEU A 160 9.48 -20.91 11.59
C LEU A 160 8.29 -21.69 12.17
N ASN A 161 7.49 -21.04 13.01
CA ASN A 161 6.23 -21.57 13.53
C ASN A 161 5.09 -21.50 12.52
N ARG A 162 5.22 -20.68 11.50
CA ARG A 162 4.25 -20.37 10.46
C ARG A 162 4.93 -20.10 9.13
N ASP A 163 4.19 -20.23 8.03
CA ASP A 163 4.68 -19.76 6.73
C ASP A 163 4.90 -18.23 6.77
N LEU A 164 5.97 -17.78 6.13
CA LEU A 164 6.18 -16.37 5.81
C LEU A 164 6.13 -16.21 4.30
N VAL A 165 5.25 -15.34 3.83
CA VAL A 165 5.08 -15.05 2.41
C VAL A 165 5.48 -13.60 2.15
N PHE A 166 6.28 -13.38 1.11
CA PHE A 166 6.53 -12.05 0.55
C PHE A 166 5.77 -11.97 -0.77
N MET A 167 5.00 -10.90 -0.98
CA MET A 167 4.27 -10.67 -2.21
C MET A 167 4.51 -9.25 -2.72
N ALA A 168 4.93 -9.14 -3.98
CA ALA A 168 5.07 -7.91 -4.74
C ALA A 168 3.98 -7.89 -5.83
N SER A 169 2.97 -7.05 -5.67
CA SER A 169 1.78 -7.00 -6.53
C SER A 169 1.77 -5.78 -7.43
N ALA A 170 1.04 -5.87 -8.53
CA ALA A 170 0.79 -4.78 -9.46
C ALA A 170 -0.47 -3.98 -9.08
N ASP A 171 -0.64 -2.78 -9.69
CA ASP A 171 -1.92 -2.10 -9.94
C ASP A 171 -2.66 -1.54 -8.71
N GLU A 172 -2.02 -1.37 -7.58
CA GLU A 172 -2.71 -0.84 -6.39
C GLU A 172 -3.25 0.58 -6.68
N GLU A 173 -2.43 1.43 -7.25
CA GLU A 173 -2.70 2.85 -7.57
C GLU A 173 -3.85 3.05 -8.58
N ALA A 174 -4.28 1.97 -9.26
CA ALA A 174 -5.42 1.98 -10.17
C ALA A 174 -6.54 1.00 -9.77
N GLY A 175 -6.48 0.44 -8.55
CA GLY A 175 -7.54 -0.37 -7.95
C GLY A 175 -7.22 -1.85 -7.75
N GLY A 176 -6.00 -2.32 -8.06
CA GLY A 176 -5.53 -3.66 -7.76
C GLY A 176 -6.10 -4.79 -8.61
N PHE A 177 -6.82 -4.47 -9.70
CA PHE A 177 -7.49 -5.46 -10.55
C PHE A 177 -6.51 -6.36 -11.31
N PHE A 178 -5.34 -5.85 -11.66
CA PHE A 178 -4.24 -6.60 -12.28
C PHE A 178 -3.24 -7.14 -11.24
N GLY A 179 -3.38 -6.78 -9.99
CA GLY A 179 -2.56 -7.17 -8.86
C GLY A 179 -3.22 -8.23 -7.97
N VAL A 180 -3.45 -7.87 -6.72
CA VAL A 180 -3.96 -8.79 -5.68
C VAL A 180 -5.28 -9.44 -6.07
N ASP A 181 -6.22 -8.69 -6.67
CA ASP A 181 -7.51 -9.25 -7.11
C ASP A 181 -7.32 -10.35 -8.15
N TRP A 182 -6.41 -10.15 -9.11
CA TRP A 182 -6.08 -11.16 -10.11
C TRP A 182 -5.37 -12.36 -9.49
N VAL A 183 -4.42 -12.16 -8.57
CA VAL A 183 -3.71 -13.25 -7.89
C VAL A 183 -4.70 -14.11 -7.08
N ILE A 184 -5.61 -13.49 -6.31
CA ILE A 184 -6.64 -14.22 -5.57
C ILE A 184 -7.48 -15.11 -6.48
N LYS A 185 -7.83 -14.65 -7.68
CA LYS A 185 -8.69 -15.37 -8.63
C LYS A 185 -7.98 -16.46 -9.40
N ASN A 186 -6.69 -16.29 -9.72
CA ASN A 186 -5.95 -17.16 -10.63
C ASN A 186 -4.88 -18.00 -9.92
N HIS A 187 -4.38 -17.55 -8.77
CA HIS A 187 -3.34 -18.16 -7.95
C HIS A 187 -3.73 -18.16 -6.46
N PRO A 188 -4.92 -18.69 -6.08
CA PRO A 188 -5.37 -18.69 -4.69
C PRO A 188 -4.39 -19.40 -3.73
N GLU A 189 -3.59 -20.33 -4.25
CA GLU A 189 -2.53 -21.02 -3.50
C GLU A 189 -1.48 -20.09 -2.89
N ALA A 190 -1.29 -18.89 -3.45
CA ALA A 190 -0.43 -17.87 -2.89
C ALA A 190 -0.88 -17.43 -1.48
N PHE A 191 -2.17 -17.58 -1.18
CA PHE A 191 -2.78 -17.20 0.09
C PHE A 191 -3.05 -18.39 1.02
N ASP A 192 -2.73 -19.62 0.61
CA ASP A 192 -2.99 -20.82 1.40
C ASP A 192 -2.35 -20.72 2.80
N GLY A 193 -3.16 -20.89 3.84
CA GLY A 193 -2.74 -20.87 5.22
C GLY A 193 -2.35 -19.48 5.77
N VAL A 194 -2.43 -18.41 4.98
CA VAL A 194 -2.20 -17.05 5.43
C VAL A 194 -3.33 -16.60 6.36
N GLY A 195 -2.99 -16.24 7.60
CA GLY A 195 -3.94 -15.73 8.59
C GLY A 195 -3.66 -14.29 8.98
N TYR A 196 -2.50 -13.77 8.63
CA TYR A 196 -2.09 -12.39 8.92
C TYR A 196 -1.45 -11.76 7.69
N LEU A 197 -1.67 -10.45 7.52
CA LEU A 197 -1.12 -9.68 6.42
C LEU A 197 -0.62 -8.33 6.95
N LEU A 198 0.61 -7.98 6.55
CA LEU A 198 1.17 -6.64 6.72
C LEU A 198 1.31 -6.01 5.34
N ASN A 199 0.69 -4.85 5.19
CA ASN A 199 0.77 -4.01 3.99
C ASN A 199 1.30 -2.63 4.38
N GLU A 200 1.11 -1.65 3.54
CA GLU A 200 1.26 -0.24 3.87
C GLU A 200 0.14 0.24 4.80
N GLY A 201 0.30 1.45 5.33
CA GLY A 201 -0.68 2.13 6.18
C GLY A 201 -0.10 2.52 7.53
N GLY A 202 -0.92 3.21 8.32
CA GLY A 202 -0.48 3.79 9.57
C GLY A 202 0.45 4.99 9.40
N SER A 203 1.05 5.42 10.49
CA SER A 203 2.00 6.54 10.47
C SER A 203 2.89 6.54 11.71
N GLY A 204 4.14 7.01 11.56
CA GLY A 204 4.99 7.40 12.67
C GLY A 204 4.87 8.91 12.90
N LEU A 205 4.53 9.31 14.09
CA LEU A 205 4.34 10.71 14.49
C LEU A 205 5.27 11.05 15.64
N LEU A 206 5.72 12.30 15.68
CA LEU A 206 6.36 12.87 16.87
C LEU A 206 5.33 13.75 17.58
N GLN A 207 4.86 13.31 18.75
CA GLN A 207 3.87 14.02 19.54
C GLN A 207 4.49 14.42 20.88
N GLU A 208 4.64 15.72 21.11
CA GLU A 208 5.27 16.28 22.32
C GLU A 208 6.66 15.69 22.66
N GLY A 209 7.42 15.29 21.62
CA GLY A 209 8.73 14.67 21.77
C GLY A 209 8.74 13.14 21.87
N GLU A 210 7.59 12.52 22.05
CA GLU A 210 7.42 11.06 22.05
C GLU A 210 7.13 10.52 20.67
N LYS A 211 7.69 9.36 20.34
CA LYS A 211 7.43 8.66 19.07
C LYS A 211 6.14 7.85 19.22
N VAL A 212 5.15 8.14 18.40
CA VAL A 212 3.87 7.43 18.36
C VAL A 212 3.73 6.74 17.00
N PHE A 213 3.50 5.44 17.00
CA PHE A 213 3.19 4.67 15.80
C PHE A 213 1.71 4.32 15.78
N ALA A 214 1.00 4.80 14.77
CA ALA A 214 -0.38 4.41 14.52
C ALA A 214 -0.40 3.16 13.64
N ILE A 215 -1.03 2.09 14.13
CA ILE A 215 -1.25 0.87 13.36
C ILE A 215 -2.62 0.99 12.69
N GLU A 216 -2.65 0.91 11.37
CA GLU A 216 -3.87 0.98 10.60
C GLU A 216 -4.55 -0.39 10.55
N VAL A 217 -5.79 -0.46 11.03
CA VAL A 217 -6.60 -1.69 11.06
C VAL A 217 -7.80 -1.63 10.12
N THR A 218 -8.03 -0.48 9.51
CA THR A 218 -9.11 -0.25 8.53
C THR A 218 -8.90 1.08 7.82
N GLN A 219 -9.42 1.19 6.60
CA GLN A 219 -9.47 2.44 5.82
C GLN A 219 -10.92 2.80 5.51
N LYS A 220 -11.14 4.08 5.20
CA LYS A 220 -12.40 4.49 4.56
C LYS A 220 -12.43 3.92 3.15
N VAL A 221 -13.56 3.35 2.78
CA VAL A 221 -13.74 2.65 1.51
C VAL A 221 -14.00 3.65 0.38
N PRO A 222 -13.21 3.66 -0.69
CA PRO A 222 -13.50 4.46 -1.88
C PRO A 222 -14.80 3.99 -2.54
N VAL A 223 -15.64 4.95 -2.89
CA VAL A 223 -16.86 4.74 -3.68
C VAL A 223 -16.96 5.89 -4.68
N TRP A 224 -16.63 5.61 -5.93
CA TRP A 224 -16.66 6.62 -6.99
C TRP A 224 -17.97 6.56 -7.74
N LEU A 225 -18.56 7.73 -7.93
CA LEU A 225 -19.90 7.88 -8.49
C LEU A 225 -19.88 8.92 -9.59
N LYS A 226 -20.64 8.66 -10.63
CA LYS A 226 -20.91 9.61 -11.71
C LYS A 226 -22.38 10.05 -11.63
N ILE A 227 -22.62 11.35 -11.62
CA ILE A 227 -23.94 11.94 -11.72
C ILE A 227 -24.09 12.50 -13.14
N ALA A 228 -25.14 12.11 -13.84
CA ALA A 228 -25.49 12.72 -15.11
C ALA A 228 -26.89 13.36 -15.02
N ALA A 229 -27.01 14.55 -15.56
CA ALA A 229 -28.26 15.30 -15.66
C ALA A 229 -28.63 15.49 -17.12
N GLU A 230 -29.83 15.06 -17.49
CA GLU A 230 -30.38 15.27 -18.84
C GLU A 230 -31.25 16.50 -18.90
N GLY A 231 -31.20 17.18 -20.03
CA GLY A 231 -32.03 18.36 -20.31
C GLY A 231 -32.15 18.62 -21.79
N GLU A 232 -33.12 19.43 -22.16
CA GLU A 232 -33.32 19.84 -23.55
C GLU A 232 -32.21 20.79 -23.98
N PRO A 233 -31.45 20.49 -25.04
CA PRO A 233 -30.42 21.38 -25.55
C PRO A 233 -30.98 22.65 -26.15
N GLY A 234 -30.15 23.70 -26.24
CA GLY A 234 -30.61 24.97 -26.81
C GLY A 234 -29.51 26.01 -26.99
N HIS A 235 -29.92 27.14 -27.50
CA HIS A 235 -29.05 28.32 -27.66
C HIS A 235 -29.02 29.13 -26.35
N GLY A 236 -27.83 29.55 -25.88
CA GLY A 236 -27.65 30.23 -24.61
C GLY A 236 -28.43 31.57 -24.47
N SER A 237 -28.87 32.19 -25.60
CA SER A 237 -29.69 33.40 -25.54
C SER A 237 -31.18 33.17 -25.26
N TYR A 238 -31.63 31.91 -25.22
CA TYR A 238 -32.99 31.51 -24.88
C TYR A 238 -32.98 30.64 -23.61
N PRO A 239 -32.70 31.23 -22.41
CA PRO A 239 -32.60 30.47 -21.20
C PRO A 239 -33.92 29.79 -20.85
N ARG A 240 -33.85 28.50 -20.52
CA ARG A 240 -35.00 27.75 -20.00
C ARG A 240 -35.00 27.82 -18.47
N THR A 241 -36.13 27.52 -17.86
CA THR A 241 -36.27 27.45 -16.40
C THR A 241 -35.32 26.40 -15.80
N GLU A 242 -35.17 25.25 -16.50
CA GLU A 242 -34.23 24.20 -16.14
C GLU A 242 -33.45 23.70 -17.36
N SER A 243 -32.20 23.37 -17.16
CA SER A 243 -31.33 22.77 -18.14
C SER A 243 -30.56 21.61 -17.49
N SER A 244 -29.89 20.78 -18.27
CA SER A 244 -29.01 19.73 -17.73
C SER A 244 -28.03 20.32 -16.70
N VAL A 245 -27.40 21.44 -16.99
CA VAL A 245 -26.43 22.11 -16.11
C VAL A 245 -27.07 22.58 -14.80
N THR A 246 -28.26 23.26 -14.87
CA THR A 246 -28.93 23.75 -13.65
C THR A 246 -29.46 22.61 -12.76
N LYS A 247 -29.93 21.51 -13.35
CA LYS A 247 -30.32 20.30 -12.62
C LYS A 247 -29.12 19.70 -11.89
N LEU A 248 -27.98 19.53 -12.57
CA LEU A 248 -26.76 19.05 -11.97
C LEU A 248 -26.28 19.94 -10.83
N LEU A 249 -26.20 21.25 -11.02
CA LEU A 249 -25.79 22.20 -9.99
C LEU A 249 -26.69 22.13 -8.75
N LYS A 250 -28.00 21.95 -8.93
CA LYS A 250 -28.95 21.78 -7.82
C LYS A 250 -28.65 20.51 -7.01
N ALA A 251 -28.43 19.39 -7.69
CA ALA A 251 -28.09 18.13 -7.04
C ALA A 251 -26.75 18.20 -6.28
N LEU A 252 -25.72 18.79 -6.88
CA LEU A 252 -24.41 18.97 -6.26
C LEU A 252 -24.46 19.91 -5.05
N ASN A 253 -25.22 20.99 -5.14
CA ASN A 253 -25.44 21.90 -4.01
C ASN A 253 -26.17 21.19 -2.86
N GLN A 254 -27.14 20.33 -3.14
CA GLN A 254 -27.83 19.54 -2.13
C GLN A 254 -26.87 18.54 -1.46
N LEU A 255 -26.03 17.84 -2.22
CA LEU A 255 -25.02 16.94 -1.69
C LEU A 255 -24.06 17.68 -0.73
N GLN A 256 -23.58 18.85 -1.12
CA GLN A 256 -22.62 19.62 -0.33
C GLN A 256 -23.24 20.26 0.92
N SER A 257 -24.50 20.70 0.85
CA SER A 257 -25.18 21.36 1.96
C SER A 257 -25.77 20.39 3.00
N THR A 258 -25.84 19.09 2.67
CA THR A 258 -26.37 18.04 3.57
C THR A 258 -25.30 16.99 3.87
N PRO A 259 -24.33 17.29 4.76
CA PRO A 259 -23.27 16.34 5.08
C PRO A 259 -23.82 15.04 5.65
N PHE A 260 -23.12 13.93 5.42
CA PHE A 260 -23.49 12.64 6.02
C PHE A 260 -23.43 12.70 7.53
N PRO A 261 -24.26 11.90 8.24
CA PRO A 261 -24.27 11.89 9.70
C PRO A 261 -22.95 11.44 10.28
N ILE A 262 -22.62 11.97 11.46
CA ILE A 262 -21.45 11.50 12.22
C ILE A 262 -21.76 10.12 12.78
N ARG A 263 -20.79 9.22 12.66
CA ARG A 263 -20.78 7.87 13.23
C ARG A 263 -19.39 7.58 13.80
N VAL A 264 -19.31 7.34 15.09
CA VAL A 264 -18.05 6.94 15.75
C VAL A 264 -17.99 5.43 15.77
N ILE A 265 -17.18 4.86 14.86
CA ILE A 265 -16.95 3.41 14.79
C ILE A 265 -15.84 2.99 15.77
N PRO A 266 -15.79 1.72 16.23
CA PRO A 266 -14.83 1.29 17.25
C PRO A 266 -13.35 1.56 16.93
N PRO A 267 -12.84 1.37 15.69
CA PRO A 267 -11.47 1.73 15.38
C PRO A 267 -11.18 3.23 15.52
N VAL A 268 -12.13 4.08 15.13
CA VAL A 268 -12.00 5.55 15.25
C VAL A 268 -12.02 5.99 16.71
N ASP A 269 -12.92 5.43 17.53
CA ASP A 269 -12.95 5.69 18.98
C ASP A 269 -11.61 5.34 19.64
N ARG A 270 -11.05 4.17 19.30
CA ARG A 270 -9.74 3.73 19.81
C ARG A 270 -8.62 4.66 19.38
N TYR A 271 -8.63 5.10 18.12
CA TYR A 271 -7.64 6.02 17.59
C TYR A 271 -7.64 7.37 18.33
N PHE A 272 -8.82 7.97 18.55
CA PHE A 272 -8.95 9.20 19.32
C PHE A 272 -8.48 9.03 20.78
N LYS A 273 -8.80 7.91 21.42
CA LYS A 273 -8.28 7.59 22.76
C LYS A 273 -6.75 7.47 22.78
N GLY A 274 -6.15 6.90 21.75
CA GLY A 274 -4.70 6.86 21.60
C GLY A 274 -4.09 8.25 21.49
N LEU A 275 -4.68 9.11 20.65
CA LEU A 275 -4.24 10.49 20.50
C LEU A 275 -4.38 11.29 21.81
N ALA A 276 -5.40 11.01 22.62
CA ALA A 276 -5.64 11.69 23.90
C ALA A 276 -4.50 11.49 24.91
N ALA A 277 -3.75 10.40 24.80
CA ALA A 277 -2.65 10.09 25.73
C ALA A 277 -1.51 11.14 25.71
N GLY A 278 -1.32 11.81 24.56
CA GLY A 278 -0.33 12.90 24.42
C GLY A 278 -0.91 14.31 24.56
N LEU A 279 -2.16 14.46 25.00
CA LEU A 279 -2.85 15.74 25.06
C LEU A 279 -3.16 16.13 26.51
N SER A 280 -3.60 17.38 26.72
CA SER A 280 -3.99 17.92 28.02
C SER A 280 -5.26 18.77 27.92
N GLY A 281 -5.87 19.10 29.08
CA GLY A 281 -7.00 20.00 29.15
C GLY A 281 -8.26 19.47 28.47
N GLN A 282 -9.05 20.37 27.86
CA GLN A 282 -10.34 20.01 27.27
C GLN A 282 -10.19 19.10 26.05
N GLN A 283 -9.12 19.28 25.26
CA GLN A 283 -8.87 18.44 24.08
C GLN A 283 -8.62 16.98 24.46
N MET A 284 -7.91 16.71 25.53
CA MET A 284 -7.72 15.36 26.07
C MET A 284 -9.08 14.74 26.44
N ILE A 285 -9.94 15.48 27.17
CA ILE A 285 -11.26 15.00 27.58
C ILE A 285 -12.14 14.69 26.37
N ASP A 286 -12.12 15.58 25.38
CA ASP A 286 -12.92 15.43 24.15
C ASP A 286 -12.49 14.21 23.32
N TYR A 287 -11.17 13.95 23.24
CA TYR A 287 -10.64 12.81 22.50
C TYR A 287 -10.78 11.48 23.26
N GLN A 288 -10.77 11.51 24.61
CA GLN A 288 -11.06 10.35 25.44
C GLN A 288 -12.50 9.84 25.27
N ASP A 289 -13.45 10.75 25.01
CA ASP A 289 -14.85 10.41 24.78
C ASP A 289 -15.38 11.16 23.54
N ILE A 290 -14.83 10.76 22.39
CA ILE A 290 -15.17 11.37 21.10
C ILE A 290 -16.67 11.23 20.78
N ALA A 291 -17.32 10.13 21.23
CA ALA A 291 -18.74 9.90 21.00
C ALA A 291 -19.62 10.96 21.71
N VAL A 292 -19.20 11.45 22.86
CA VAL A 292 -19.85 12.57 23.57
C VAL A 292 -19.44 13.90 22.96
N ALA A 293 -18.15 14.09 22.64
CA ALA A 293 -17.65 15.35 22.09
C ALA A 293 -18.33 15.76 20.79
N VAL A 294 -18.61 14.80 19.90
CA VAL A 294 -19.27 15.06 18.59
C VAL A 294 -20.74 15.48 18.71
N GLN A 295 -21.34 15.38 19.89
CA GLN A 295 -22.70 15.90 20.11
C GLN A 295 -22.71 17.45 20.24
N ARG A 296 -21.53 18.06 20.39
CA ARG A 296 -21.38 19.51 20.48
C ARG A 296 -21.05 20.09 19.10
N PRO A 297 -21.94 20.91 18.50
CA PRO A 297 -21.70 21.47 17.16
C PRO A 297 -20.47 22.38 17.05
N ASP A 298 -20.08 23.06 18.14
CA ASP A 298 -18.88 23.88 18.21
C ASP A 298 -17.62 23.03 18.15
N PHE A 299 -17.56 21.91 18.84
CA PHE A 299 -16.46 20.95 18.75
C PHE A 299 -16.31 20.41 17.32
N VAL A 300 -17.42 19.99 16.70
CA VAL A 300 -17.39 19.44 15.32
C VAL A 300 -16.89 20.49 14.33
N ARG A 301 -17.33 21.76 14.45
CA ARG A 301 -16.82 22.86 13.60
C ARG A 301 -15.35 23.14 13.83
N ALA A 302 -14.92 23.19 15.08
CA ALA A 302 -13.50 23.39 15.43
C ALA A 302 -12.63 22.29 14.88
N LEU A 303 -13.03 21.01 15.08
CA LEU A 303 -12.30 19.85 14.55
C LEU A 303 -12.20 19.88 13.02
N HIS A 304 -13.29 20.23 12.34
CA HIS A 304 -13.30 20.37 10.88
C HIS A 304 -12.30 21.44 10.40
N SER A 305 -12.24 22.57 11.10
CA SER A 305 -11.36 23.69 10.69
C SER A 305 -9.89 23.45 11.02
N SER A 306 -9.58 22.84 12.16
CA SER A 306 -8.21 22.65 12.63
C SER A 306 -7.58 21.32 12.19
N HIS A 307 -8.39 20.26 12.09
CA HIS A 307 -7.96 18.89 11.78
C HIS A 307 -8.95 18.21 10.83
N PRO A 308 -9.04 18.64 9.56
CA PRO A 308 -10.04 18.11 8.61
C PRO A 308 -9.90 16.60 8.38
N ALA A 309 -8.68 16.05 8.46
CA ALA A 309 -8.45 14.61 8.34
C ALA A 309 -9.11 13.84 9.51
N LEU A 310 -8.94 14.29 10.76
CA LEU A 310 -9.61 13.66 11.91
C LEU A 310 -11.14 13.79 11.83
N HIS A 311 -11.62 14.96 11.38
CA HIS A 311 -13.06 15.15 11.16
C HIS A 311 -13.61 14.17 10.09
N ALA A 312 -12.85 13.91 9.02
CA ALA A 312 -13.23 12.98 7.96
C ALA A 312 -13.36 11.53 8.43
N LEU A 313 -12.67 11.13 9.52
CA LEU A 313 -12.80 9.80 10.12
C LEU A 313 -14.16 9.59 10.82
N LEU A 314 -14.91 10.66 11.08
CA LEU A 314 -16.16 10.61 11.83
C LEU A 314 -17.42 10.46 10.96
N ARG A 315 -17.28 10.48 9.64
CA ARG A 315 -18.43 10.37 8.70
C ARG A 315 -17.99 9.93 7.30
N ASP A 316 -18.97 9.53 6.51
CA ASP A 316 -18.77 9.42 5.08
C ASP A 316 -18.53 10.82 4.50
N THR A 317 -17.68 10.90 3.49
CA THR A 317 -17.32 12.17 2.85
C THR A 317 -17.38 12.01 1.33
N CYS A 318 -17.76 13.07 0.62
CA CYS A 318 -17.77 13.12 -0.84
C CYS A 318 -17.14 14.42 -1.31
N SER A 319 -16.27 14.32 -2.31
CA SER A 319 -15.66 15.45 -3.00
C SER A 319 -16.09 15.43 -4.48
N ILE A 320 -16.61 16.55 -4.96
CA ILE A 320 -16.89 16.72 -6.40
C ILE A 320 -15.55 17.00 -7.06
N THR A 321 -15.07 16.08 -7.90
CA THR A 321 -13.71 16.15 -8.47
C THR A 321 -13.70 16.57 -9.92
N MET A 322 -14.74 16.22 -10.69
CA MET A 322 -14.84 16.58 -12.10
C MET A 322 -16.22 17.13 -12.45
N LEU A 323 -16.25 18.11 -13.34
CA LEU A 323 -17.47 18.71 -13.89
C LEU A 323 -17.35 18.81 -15.40
N LYS A 324 -18.39 18.41 -16.10
CA LYS A 324 -18.45 18.48 -17.55
C LYS A 324 -19.81 19.01 -18.00
N GLY A 325 -19.79 19.94 -18.96
CA GLY A 325 -20.98 20.53 -19.56
C GLY A 325 -20.76 20.80 -21.04
N SER A 326 -21.13 21.99 -21.50
CA SER A 326 -20.93 22.41 -22.91
C SER A 326 -19.46 22.72 -23.20
N SER A 327 -19.01 22.40 -24.41
CA SER A 327 -17.72 22.85 -24.96
C SER A 327 -17.77 24.25 -25.57
N LYS A 328 -18.98 24.87 -25.64
CA LYS A 328 -19.19 26.21 -26.21
C LYS A 328 -20.07 27.07 -25.31
N ILE A 329 -19.67 28.33 -25.10
CA ILE A 329 -20.35 29.26 -24.19
C ILE A 329 -21.79 29.56 -24.58
N ASN A 330 -22.14 29.52 -25.87
CA ASN A 330 -23.48 29.85 -26.40
C ASN A 330 -24.38 28.61 -26.60
N VAL A 331 -24.00 27.43 -26.08
CA VAL A 331 -24.77 26.19 -26.26
C VAL A 331 -25.14 25.62 -24.89
N VAL A 332 -26.43 25.37 -24.67
CA VAL A 332 -26.92 24.56 -23.54
C VAL A 332 -26.79 23.10 -23.91
N PRO A 333 -26.02 22.29 -23.17
CA PRO A 333 -25.77 20.87 -23.50
C PRO A 333 -26.99 20.00 -23.17
N PRO A 334 -27.21 18.89 -23.90
CA PRO A 334 -28.24 17.91 -23.55
C PRO A 334 -27.95 17.15 -22.28
N VAL A 335 -26.66 16.99 -21.92
CA VAL A 335 -26.20 16.28 -20.72
C VAL A 335 -25.11 17.10 -20.03
N ALA A 336 -25.19 17.17 -18.71
CA ALA A 336 -24.11 17.65 -17.84
C ALA A 336 -23.73 16.55 -16.84
N GLU A 337 -22.45 16.39 -16.56
CA GLU A 337 -21.92 15.31 -15.75
C GLU A 337 -21.02 15.83 -14.62
N ALA A 338 -21.01 15.10 -13.50
CA ALA A 338 -20.05 15.26 -12.43
C ALA A 338 -19.51 13.90 -12.00
N GLU A 339 -18.22 13.85 -11.62
CA GLU A 339 -17.63 12.72 -10.94
C GLU A 339 -17.38 13.08 -9.48
N VAL A 340 -17.67 12.15 -8.60
CA VAL A 340 -17.64 12.35 -7.15
C VAL A 340 -16.85 11.24 -6.51
N ASP A 341 -15.73 11.59 -5.86
CA ASP A 341 -14.96 10.70 -5.00
C ASP A 341 -15.59 10.70 -3.61
N CYS A 342 -16.25 9.60 -3.26
CA CYS A 342 -16.76 9.38 -1.93
C CYS A 342 -15.88 8.40 -1.17
N ARG A 343 -15.75 8.63 0.14
CA ARG A 343 -15.04 7.77 1.09
C ARG A 343 -16.00 7.42 2.21
N MET A 344 -16.54 6.19 2.20
CA MET A 344 -17.47 5.73 3.22
C MET A 344 -16.73 5.12 4.42
N LEU A 345 -17.34 5.17 5.61
CA LEU A 345 -16.86 4.40 6.76
C LEU A 345 -17.07 2.91 6.51
N PRO A 346 -16.17 2.04 7.01
CA PRO A 346 -16.19 0.60 6.72
C PRO A 346 -17.25 -0.19 7.52
N ASP A 347 -18.20 0.47 8.18
CA ASP A 347 -19.22 -0.11 9.04
C ASP A 347 -20.51 -0.52 8.31
N ARG A 348 -20.57 -0.34 6.99
CA ARG A 348 -21.71 -0.73 6.15
C ARG A 348 -21.30 -1.15 4.75
N ALA A 349 -22.18 -1.86 4.05
CA ALA A 349 -21.95 -2.24 2.66
C ALA A 349 -21.98 -1.03 1.70
N ALA A 350 -21.15 -1.05 0.66
CA ALA A 350 -21.12 0.01 -0.36
C ALA A 350 -22.47 0.22 -1.05
N SER A 351 -23.25 -0.85 -1.27
CA SER A 351 -24.60 -0.77 -1.84
C SER A 351 -25.54 0.12 -1.00
N ALA A 352 -25.50 -0.01 0.33
CA ALA A 352 -26.32 0.82 1.22
C ALA A 352 -25.88 2.30 1.21
N PHE A 353 -24.58 2.56 1.03
CA PHE A 353 -24.07 3.92 0.84
C PHE A 353 -24.55 4.52 -0.49
N VAL A 354 -24.50 3.75 -1.58
CA VAL A 354 -24.93 4.20 -2.92
C VAL A 354 -26.41 4.57 -2.92
N GLU A 355 -27.27 3.80 -2.26
CA GLU A 355 -28.70 4.13 -2.14
C GLU A 355 -28.93 5.41 -1.31
N ASP A 356 -28.21 5.61 -0.20
CA ASP A 356 -28.25 6.85 0.56
C ASP A 356 -27.76 8.05 -0.25
N PHE A 357 -26.70 7.89 -1.04
CA PHE A 357 -26.19 8.91 -1.96
C PHE A 357 -27.23 9.27 -3.02
N LYS A 358 -27.83 8.29 -3.70
CA LYS A 358 -28.88 8.50 -4.69
C LYS A 358 -30.05 9.28 -4.13
N ALA A 359 -30.49 8.91 -2.92
CA ALA A 359 -31.57 9.63 -2.23
C ALA A 359 -31.26 11.11 -1.96
N ARG A 360 -29.97 11.43 -1.70
CA ARG A 360 -29.52 12.81 -1.43
C ARG A 360 -29.49 13.68 -2.69
N VAL A 361 -29.20 13.11 -3.84
CA VAL A 361 -29.09 13.84 -5.10
C VAL A 361 -30.32 13.64 -6.01
N ALA A 362 -31.37 12.99 -5.51
CA ALA A 362 -32.55 12.66 -6.30
C ALA A 362 -33.17 13.87 -6.98
N GLY A 363 -33.52 13.73 -8.26
CA GLY A 363 -34.16 14.79 -9.05
C GLY A 363 -34.58 14.29 -10.43
N GLU A 364 -35.47 15.00 -11.08
CA GLU A 364 -35.95 14.66 -12.41
C GLU A 364 -34.82 14.75 -13.46
N GLY A 365 -34.64 13.70 -14.26
CA GLY A 365 -33.62 13.61 -15.31
C GLY A 365 -32.20 13.49 -14.76
N LEU A 366 -32.04 13.01 -13.50
CA LEU A 366 -30.76 12.69 -12.91
C LEU A 366 -30.57 11.18 -12.87
N THR A 367 -29.38 10.74 -13.23
CA THR A 367 -28.90 9.36 -13.05
C THR A 367 -27.65 9.36 -12.20
N VAL A 368 -27.45 8.28 -11.44
CA VAL A 368 -26.26 8.05 -10.62
C VAL A 368 -25.72 6.66 -10.91
N ASP A 369 -24.54 6.60 -11.47
CA ASP A 369 -23.83 5.37 -11.80
C ASP A 369 -22.67 5.15 -10.81
N LEU A 370 -22.54 3.93 -10.32
CA LEU A 370 -21.38 3.48 -9.54
C LEU A 370 -20.25 3.14 -10.51
N THR A 371 -19.13 3.85 -10.43
CA THR A 371 -17.96 3.58 -11.27
C THR A 371 -16.93 2.70 -10.59
N MET A 372 -16.80 2.81 -9.26
CA MET A 372 -15.90 1.96 -8.47
C MET A 372 -16.39 1.87 -7.02
N ALA A 373 -16.27 0.68 -6.42
CA ALA A 373 -16.40 0.47 -4.98
C ALA A 373 -15.64 -0.78 -4.56
N PHE A 374 -15.11 -0.76 -3.34
CA PHE A 374 -14.51 -1.92 -2.70
C PHE A 374 -15.37 -2.43 -1.55
N SER A 375 -15.09 -3.66 -1.12
CA SER A 375 -15.70 -4.23 0.08
C SER A 375 -15.06 -3.63 1.33
N PRO A 376 -15.83 -3.20 2.33
CA PRO A 376 -15.29 -2.74 3.59
C PRO A 376 -14.63 -3.89 4.35
N ALA A 377 -13.53 -3.58 5.04
CA ALA A 377 -12.84 -4.52 5.92
C ALA A 377 -12.36 -3.80 7.19
N ILE A 378 -12.42 -4.49 8.31
CA ILE A 378 -11.89 -4.04 9.61
C ILE A 378 -11.11 -5.22 10.18
N SER A 379 -9.81 -5.04 10.40
CA SER A 379 -8.96 -6.04 11.05
C SER A 379 -9.20 -6.07 12.54
N ASP A 380 -9.04 -7.25 13.15
CA ASP A 380 -9.13 -7.41 14.59
C ASP A 380 -7.91 -6.76 15.28
N ALA A 381 -8.15 -5.63 15.92
CA ALA A 381 -7.12 -4.88 16.64
C ALA A 381 -6.71 -5.54 17.98
N SER A 382 -7.32 -6.66 18.38
CA SER A 382 -6.92 -7.50 19.50
C SER A 382 -6.15 -8.76 19.08
N SER A 383 -5.79 -8.87 17.80
CA SER A 383 -5.06 -10.03 17.29
C SER A 383 -3.65 -10.10 17.85
N SER A 384 -3.09 -11.31 17.95
CA SER A 384 -1.70 -11.54 18.40
C SER A 384 -0.66 -10.88 17.49
N LEU A 385 -1.01 -10.55 16.25
CA LEU A 385 -0.14 -9.76 15.38
C LEU A 385 0.02 -8.34 15.92
N ILE A 386 -1.07 -7.69 16.29
CA ILE A 386 -1.05 -6.32 16.86
C ILE A 386 -0.25 -6.30 18.16
N GLU A 387 -0.47 -7.29 19.06
CA GLU A 387 0.33 -7.44 20.29
C GLU A 387 1.83 -7.60 20.02
N SER A 388 2.19 -8.25 18.90
CA SER A 388 3.61 -8.46 18.53
C SER A 388 4.26 -7.20 17.90
N ILE A 389 3.47 -6.27 17.37
CA ILE A 389 3.94 -5.02 16.77
C ILE A 389 4.13 -3.94 17.87
N GLN A 390 3.33 -3.98 18.94
CA GLN A 390 3.42 -3.08 20.09
C GLN A 390 4.63 -3.39 20.98
#